data_aecfe0725749ad3dfa72b08ebd134ed4
#
_entry.id   aecfe0725749ad3dfa72b08ebd134ed4
#
_cell.length_a   1.000
_cell.length_b   1.000
_cell.length_c   1.000
_cell.angle_alpha   90.00
_cell.angle_beta   90.00
_cell.angle_gamma   90.00
#
_symmetry.space_group_name_H-M   'P 1'
#
loop_
_entity.id
_entity.type
_entity.pdbx_description
1 polymer ?
#
loop_
_entity_poly.entity_id
_entity_poly.type
_entity_poly.pdbx_seq_one_letter_code
_entity_poly.pdbx_strand_id
1 'polypeptide(L)'
;MAFKLHEWNETDFTGGCLAYLNKAYEVAVYDSLQEVPTVSFKYPMKEEKADLIQEYRIVSVEGQAYRITTVKRDYSGSRIMTVKANRIFYEDAMRHHFTTIGNDTDVTKSTIGVDPYDVIKLAIADTKFELISDSELKKMGMTRIGADGVKIDFYPTDKINTYDVIQNVIEAYGRGEIYYDNYRFAVVERIGKDNGVRMSIKKNMTSLSVERSTQELTTRLYMYGKDDLTISSVNGGKPYIESEEGIEKYGIREAYRDYSDYDDPEKLKAFGEWDLKGEGNDFRLDRPQLTITGDVVDLSKLAEYGDFYKIALGDTVHVFEGDIEHKKRIVSMKYYPYSAKQPSVTIGQPTLANPYYHAWYMGKLLKTVQKNSGRANKLKTSYFHGTVNSTQNPVESDNKKLLLDGDLLIIKDSQRDRIHIGNDEVDNKKQFVFLLYDVDGNPVI
;
A
#
# COMPACT_ATOMS: atom_id res chain seq x y z
N MET A 1 1.68 -13.50 29.04
CA MET A 1 2.27 -12.18 28.76
C MET A 1 1.26 -11.11 29.16
N ALA A 2 1.72 -9.93 29.59
CA ALA A 2 0.85 -8.89 30.11
C ALA A 2 0.53 -7.84 29.04
N PHE A 3 -0.70 -7.35 29.02
CA PHE A 3 -1.10 -6.21 28.20
C PHE A 3 -0.73 -4.93 28.96
N LYS A 4 0.24 -4.17 28.43
CA LYS A 4 0.84 -3.03 29.12
C LYS A 4 0.45 -1.73 28.43
N LEU A 5 0.31 -0.66 29.24
CA LEU A 5 0.19 0.74 28.79
C LEU A 5 1.47 1.47 29.13
N HIS A 6 1.97 2.26 28.22
CA HIS A 6 3.20 3.06 28.36
C HIS A 6 2.94 4.53 28.08
N GLU A 7 3.85 5.40 28.51
CA GLU A 7 3.84 6.79 28.13
C GLU A 7 4.12 6.95 26.62
N TRP A 8 3.75 8.11 26.11
CA TRP A 8 3.82 8.41 24.67
C TRP A 8 5.27 8.43 24.10
N ASN A 9 6.26 8.68 24.94
CA ASN A 9 7.68 8.80 24.57
C ASN A 9 8.51 7.55 24.90
N GLU A 10 7.88 6.49 25.38
CA GLU A 10 8.58 5.23 25.70
C GLU A 10 9.19 4.59 24.45
N THR A 11 10.37 4.02 24.63
CA THR A 11 11.10 3.31 23.58
C THR A 11 11.48 1.89 23.98
N ASP A 12 11.51 1.57 25.28
CA ASP A 12 11.76 0.22 25.80
C ASP A 12 10.47 -0.42 26.34
N PHE A 13 9.96 -1.38 25.60
CA PHE A 13 8.71 -2.11 25.94
C PHE A 13 8.95 -3.40 26.70
N THR A 14 10.22 -3.73 26.99
CA THR A 14 10.60 -4.94 27.74
C THR A 14 10.51 -4.72 29.25
N GLY A 15 10.80 -3.49 29.69
CA GLY A 15 10.87 -3.08 31.09
C GLY A 15 9.55 -2.72 31.74
N GLY A 16 9.55 -1.64 32.51
CA GLY A 16 8.40 -1.08 33.22
C GLY A 16 7.28 -0.61 32.29
N CYS A 17 6.15 -0.29 32.90
CA CYS A 17 5.00 0.27 32.18
C CYS A 17 4.23 1.23 33.09
N LEU A 18 3.44 2.13 32.48
CA LEU A 18 2.54 3.01 33.21
C LEU A 18 1.45 2.21 33.94
N ALA A 19 0.88 1.22 33.28
CA ALA A 19 -0.14 0.35 33.86
C ALA A 19 -0.26 -1.01 33.12
N TYR A 20 -0.70 -2.02 33.85
CA TYR A 20 -1.18 -3.28 33.27
C TYR A 20 -2.68 -3.19 33.02
N LEU A 21 -3.12 -3.42 31.79
CA LEU A 21 -4.53 -3.32 31.39
C LEU A 21 -5.26 -4.67 31.56
N ASN A 22 -5.25 -5.23 32.78
CA ASN A 22 -5.78 -6.56 33.09
C ASN A 22 -7.30 -6.68 32.87
N LYS A 23 -8.02 -5.56 32.76
CA LYS A 23 -9.47 -5.50 32.51
C LYS A 23 -9.82 -5.28 31.06
N ALA A 24 -8.81 -5.20 30.19
CA ALA A 24 -9.04 -5.16 28.75
C ALA A 24 -9.61 -6.51 28.27
N TYR A 25 -10.54 -6.45 27.36
CA TYR A 25 -11.15 -7.62 26.74
C TYR A 25 -11.37 -7.40 25.25
N GLU A 26 -11.67 -8.47 24.53
CA GLU A 26 -11.73 -8.46 23.07
C GLU A 26 -10.44 -7.86 22.44
N VAL A 27 -9.30 -8.14 23.06
CA VAL A 27 -8.01 -7.70 22.52
C VAL A 27 -7.74 -8.50 21.24
N ALA A 28 -7.73 -7.80 20.12
CA ALA A 28 -7.49 -8.38 18.81
C ALA A 28 -6.32 -7.68 18.13
N VAL A 29 -5.35 -8.45 17.69
CA VAL A 29 -4.23 -7.98 16.86
C VAL A 29 -4.53 -8.35 15.42
N TYR A 30 -4.30 -7.41 14.53
CA TYR A 30 -4.34 -7.61 13.10
C TYR A 30 -2.97 -7.28 12.51
N ASP A 31 -2.34 -8.27 11.91
CA ASP A 31 -1.08 -8.13 11.18
C ASP A 31 -1.30 -8.38 9.68
N SER A 32 -0.63 -7.60 8.84
CA SER A 32 -0.76 -7.68 7.39
C SER A 32 0.56 -7.31 6.70
N LEU A 33 0.83 -7.92 5.54
CA LEU A 33 1.94 -7.54 4.67
C LEU A 33 1.64 -6.25 3.88
N GLN A 34 0.36 -5.88 3.76
CA GLN A 34 -0.09 -4.81 2.88
C GLN A 34 -0.76 -3.64 3.61
N GLU A 35 -1.24 -3.87 4.82
CA GLU A 35 -1.98 -2.90 5.60
C GLU A 35 -1.22 -2.55 6.88
N VAL A 36 -1.52 -1.40 7.45
CA VAL A 36 -0.98 -1.00 8.76
C VAL A 36 -1.45 -1.97 9.83
N PRO A 37 -0.54 -2.68 10.51
CA PRO A 37 -0.91 -3.56 11.60
C PRO A 37 -1.52 -2.80 12.77
N THR A 38 -2.55 -3.37 13.37
CA THR A 38 -3.33 -2.70 14.40
C THR A 38 -3.60 -3.60 15.60
N VAL A 39 -3.85 -2.98 16.74
CA VAL A 39 -4.51 -3.64 17.88
C VAL A 39 -5.78 -2.90 18.24
N SER A 40 -6.82 -3.64 18.53
CA SER A 40 -8.07 -3.11 19.06
C SER A 40 -8.46 -3.83 20.34
N PHE A 41 -9.07 -3.10 21.26
CA PHE A 41 -9.57 -3.70 22.53
C PHE A 41 -10.70 -2.86 23.12
N LYS A 42 -11.43 -3.48 24.06
CA LYS A 42 -12.43 -2.80 24.88
C LYS A 42 -11.95 -2.69 26.32
N TYR A 43 -12.35 -1.62 27.00
CA TYR A 43 -12.02 -1.39 28.42
C TYR A 43 -13.21 -0.77 29.15
N PRO A 44 -13.60 -1.27 30.33
CA PRO A 44 -14.72 -0.69 31.10
C PRO A 44 -14.32 0.66 31.69
N MET A 45 -15.12 1.71 31.48
CA MET A 45 -14.84 3.07 31.93
C MET A 45 -14.86 3.26 33.45
N LYS A 46 -15.49 2.31 34.19
CA LYS A 46 -15.55 2.31 35.64
C LYS A 46 -14.26 1.85 36.34
N GLU A 47 -13.35 1.25 35.60
CA GLU A 47 -12.12 0.71 36.14
C GLU A 47 -11.13 1.87 36.44
N GLU A 48 -10.35 1.69 37.49
CA GLU A 48 -9.39 2.69 38.04
C GLU A 48 -8.38 3.22 36.99
N LYS A 49 -8.01 2.37 36.04
CA LYS A 49 -7.02 2.70 35.01
C LYS A 49 -7.64 3.28 33.72
N ALA A 50 -8.95 3.48 33.71
CA ALA A 50 -9.65 3.95 32.51
C ALA A 50 -9.14 5.33 32.04
N ASP A 51 -8.89 6.25 32.98
CA ASP A 51 -8.42 7.61 32.69
C ASP A 51 -6.96 7.65 32.17
N LEU A 52 -6.21 6.56 32.40
CA LEU A 52 -4.87 6.42 31.85
C LEU A 52 -4.89 6.04 30.35
N ILE A 53 -6.01 5.54 29.82
CA ILE A 53 -6.11 5.19 28.40
C ILE A 53 -6.45 6.45 27.62
N GLN A 54 -5.43 7.01 26.96
CA GLN A 54 -5.52 8.27 26.23
C GLN A 54 -4.93 8.11 24.84
N GLU A 55 -5.38 8.94 23.94
CA GLU A 55 -4.82 9.05 22.59
C GLU A 55 -3.32 9.35 22.66
N TYR A 56 -2.58 8.84 21.68
CA TYR A 56 -1.13 9.00 21.55
C TYR A 56 -0.26 8.22 22.58
N ARG A 57 -0.81 7.69 23.66
CA ARG A 57 -0.11 6.72 24.52
C ARG A 57 0.13 5.42 23.76
N ILE A 58 1.00 4.58 24.32
CA ILE A 58 1.41 3.34 23.66
C ILE A 58 0.88 2.14 24.46
N VAL A 59 0.36 1.15 23.76
CA VAL A 59 0.06 -0.16 24.33
C VAL A 59 1.01 -1.21 23.77
N SER A 60 1.44 -2.17 24.58
CA SER A 60 2.26 -3.29 24.09
C SER A 60 1.59 -4.63 24.32
N VAL A 61 1.59 -5.43 23.25
CA VAL A 61 1.01 -6.77 23.18
C VAL A 61 2.10 -7.71 22.70
N GLU A 62 2.40 -8.75 23.50
CA GLU A 62 3.45 -9.74 23.16
C GLU A 62 4.81 -9.11 22.80
N GLY A 63 5.16 -8.00 23.45
CA GLY A 63 6.42 -7.28 23.22
C GLY A 63 6.38 -6.30 22.04
N GLN A 64 5.27 -6.24 21.31
CA GLN A 64 5.11 -5.34 20.19
C GLN A 64 4.28 -4.11 20.58
N ALA A 65 4.75 -2.94 20.21
CA ALA A 65 4.20 -1.66 20.59
C ALA A 65 3.26 -1.07 19.53
N TYR A 66 2.16 -0.48 20.02
CA TYR A 66 1.14 0.17 19.20
C TYR A 66 0.80 1.52 19.78
N ARG A 67 0.77 2.56 18.98
CA ARG A 67 0.36 3.91 19.38
C ARG A 67 -1.15 4.04 19.29
N ILE A 68 -1.80 4.46 20.37
CA ILE A 68 -3.25 4.67 20.42
C ILE A 68 -3.62 5.82 19.50
N THR A 69 -4.45 5.54 18.51
CA THR A 69 -4.94 6.53 17.52
C THR A 69 -6.38 6.93 17.77
N THR A 70 -7.16 6.06 18.43
CA THR A 70 -8.58 6.33 18.66
C THR A 70 -9.02 5.77 20.02
N VAL A 71 -9.68 6.60 20.81
CA VAL A 71 -10.37 6.20 22.04
C VAL A 71 -11.83 6.65 21.93
N LYS A 72 -12.72 5.71 21.61
CA LYS A 72 -14.17 5.96 21.59
C LYS A 72 -14.76 5.61 22.95
N ARG A 73 -15.32 6.60 23.64
CA ARG A 73 -16.02 6.41 24.92
C ARG A 73 -17.53 6.37 24.69
N ASP A 74 -18.16 5.27 25.06
CA ASP A 74 -19.61 5.12 25.03
C ASP A 74 -20.17 5.28 26.45
N TYR A 75 -20.92 6.34 26.65
CA TYR A 75 -21.52 6.67 27.94
C TYR A 75 -22.91 6.05 28.11
N SER A 76 -23.44 5.41 27.07
CA SER A 76 -24.70 4.67 27.14
C SER A 76 -24.49 3.25 27.69
N GLY A 77 -25.48 2.72 28.37
CA GLY A 77 -25.48 1.33 28.84
C GLY A 77 -24.27 0.95 29.72
N SER A 78 -23.42 0.05 29.24
CA SER A 78 -22.31 -0.54 30.00
C SER A 78 -21.08 0.36 30.19
N ARG A 79 -21.06 1.55 29.64
CA ARG A 79 -19.96 2.50 29.74
C ARG A 79 -18.61 1.88 29.38
N ILE A 80 -18.41 1.62 28.12
CA ILE A 80 -17.23 0.92 27.57
C ILE A 80 -16.43 1.86 26.69
N MET A 81 -15.12 1.78 26.79
CA MET A 81 -14.21 2.35 25.81
C MET A 81 -13.87 1.30 24.74
N THR A 82 -13.88 1.75 23.47
CA THR A 82 -13.30 1.00 22.34
C THR A 82 -12.06 1.73 21.89
N VAL A 83 -10.93 1.05 21.93
CA VAL A 83 -9.62 1.62 21.64
C VAL A 83 -9.04 0.95 20.38
N LYS A 84 -8.43 1.78 19.51
CA LYS A 84 -7.64 1.31 18.37
C LYS A 84 -6.26 1.92 18.44
N ALA A 85 -5.25 1.13 18.11
CA ALA A 85 -3.88 1.57 18.07
C ALA A 85 -3.17 0.97 16.84
N ASN A 86 -2.33 1.74 16.20
CA ASN A 86 -1.54 1.34 15.05
C ASN A 86 -0.15 0.91 15.50
N ARG A 87 0.48 -0.04 14.78
CA ARG A 87 1.87 -0.41 15.02
C ARG A 87 2.76 0.83 15.04
N ILE A 88 3.60 0.96 16.06
CA ILE A 88 4.36 2.17 16.35
C ILE A 88 5.28 2.58 15.18
N PHE A 89 5.88 1.61 14.51
CA PHE A 89 6.71 1.88 13.33
C PHE A 89 5.96 2.69 12.28
N TYR A 90 4.78 2.22 11.89
CA TYR A 90 3.98 2.90 10.85
C TYR A 90 3.51 4.27 11.31
N GLU A 91 2.96 4.36 12.51
CA GLU A 91 2.39 5.62 13.01
C GLU A 91 3.46 6.70 13.15
N ASP A 92 4.62 6.37 13.68
CA ASP A 92 5.70 7.36 13.89
C ASP A 92 6.45 7.66 12.58
N ALA A 93 6.66 6.69 11.68
CA ALA A 93 7.30 6.91 10.39
C ALA A 93 6.46 7.80 9.45
N MET A 94 5.13 7.67 9.49
CA MET A 94 4.22 8.53 8.71
C MET A 94 4.17 9.98 9.24
N ARG A 95 4.55 10.21 10.49
CA ARG A 95 4.55 11.52 11.13
C ARG A 95 5.90 12.24 11.09
N HIS A 96 6.95 11.56 10.71
CA HIS A 96 8.27 12.15 10.55
C HIS A 96 8.45 12.66 9.13
N HIS A 97 8.66 13.96 8.98
CA HIS A 97 8.95 14.58 7.69
C HIS A 97 10.44 14.46 7.36
N PHE A 98 10.70 13.98 6.17
CA PHE A 98 12.04 13.92 5.62
C PHE A 98 12.37 15.28 4.98
N THR A 99 13.10 16.13 5.74
CA THR A 99 13.41 17.50 5.31
C THR A 99 14.82 17.67 4.74
N THR A 100 15.67 16.65 4.90
CA THR A 100 17.12 16.77 4.67
C THR A 100 17.52 16.70 3.21
N ILE A 101 16.66 16.15 2.34
CA ILE A 101 16.97 16.02 0.91
C ILE A 101 16.57 17.26 0.09
N GLY A 102 15.81 18.20 0.64
CA GLY A 102 15.23 19.32 -0.13
C GLY A 102 16.14 20.54 -0.34
N ASN A 103 17.26 20.66 0.38
CA ASN A 103 18.06 21.89 0.40
C ASN A 103 19.47 21.74 -0.17
N ASP A 104 19.91 20.55 -0.54
CA ASP A 104 21.26 20.35 -1.07
C ASP A 104 21.24 19.79 -2.47
N THR A 105 21.60 20.59 -3.45
CA THR A 105 21.71 20.21 -4.86
C THR A 105 22.70 19.09 -5.10
N ASP A 106 23.57 18.79 -4.17
CA ASP A 106 24.55 17.70 -4.25
C ASP A 106 23.94 16.33 -3.86
N VAL A 107 22.86 16.30 -3.11
CA VAL A 107 22.18 15.04 -2.70
C VAL A 107 21.53 14.37 -3.91
N THR A 108 21.05 15.10 -4.89
CA THR A 108 20.49 14.55 -6.13
C THR A 108 21.50 13.74 -6.95
N LYS A 109 22.79 14.06 -6.86
CA LYS A 109 23.86 13.29 -7.50
C LYS A 109 24.25 12.03 -6.73
N SER A 110 24.11 12.03 -5.41
CA SER A 110 24.46 10.90 -4.56
C SER A 110 23.39 9.80 -4.50
N THR A 111 22.19 10.06 -5.03
CA THR A 111 21.07 9.10 -5.00
C THR A 111 20.92 8.27 -6.28
N ILE A 112 21.81 8.45 -7.26
CA ILE A 112 21.86 7.67 -8.50
C ILE A 112 22.84 6.51 -8.32
N GLY A 113 22.40 5.27 -8.59
CA GLY A 113 23.23 4.08 -8.47
C GLY A 113 23.66 3.77 -7.03
N VAL A 114 22.80 4.04 -6.04
CA VAL A 114 23.09 3.87 -4.62
C VAL A 114 22.53 2.58 -4.05
N ASP A 115 23.08 2.14 -2.92
CA ASP A 115 22.50 1.03 -2.15
C ASP A 115 21.15 1.49 -1.57
N PRO A 116 20.08 0.70 -1.69
CA PRO A 116 18.76 1.04 -1.11
C PRO A 116 18.83 1.42 0.38
N TYR A 117 19.69 0.76 1.14
CA TYR A 117 19.87 1.02 2.57
C TYR A 117 20.54 2.35 2.87
N ASP A 118 21.32 2.91 1.96
CA ASP A 118 21.90 4.24 2.18
C ASP A 118 20.82 5.33 2.13
N VAL A 119 19.83 5.20 1.24
CA VAL A 119 18.65 6.09 1.22
C VAL A 119 17.81 5.92 2.49
N ILE A 120 17.59 4.67 2.93
CA ILE A 120 16.82 4.40 4.15
C ILE A 120 17.52 4.98 5.38
N LYS A 121 18.86 4.85 5.50
CA LYS A 121 19.64 5.44 6.59
C LYS A 121 19.49 6.96 6.65
N LEU A 122 19.51 7.63 5.49
CA LEU A 122 19.24 9.07 5.43
C LEU A 122 17.84 9.42 5.93
N ALA A 123 16.83 8.63 5.53
CA ALA A 123 15.44 8.88 5.91
C ALA A 123 15.15 8.73 7.41
N ILE A 124 15.99 7.99 8.14
CA ILE A 124 15.83 7.74 9.58
C ILE A 124 16.85 8.45 10.46
N ALA A 125 17.78 9.21 9.89
CA ALA A 125 18.93 9.78 10.63
C ALA A 125 18.53 10.59 11.88
N ASP A 126 17.43 11.35 11.80
CA ASP A 126 16.92 12.18 12.90
C ASP A 126 15.72 11.55 13.62
N THR A 127 15.59 10.24 13.56
CA THR A 127 14.47 9.49 14.14
C THR A 127 14.94 8.56 15.26
N LYS A 128 13.98 7.90 15.90
CA LYS A 128 14.22 6.82 16.87
C LYS A 128 14.41 5.45 16.20
N PHE A 129 14.31 5.38 14.86
CA PHE A 129 14.36 4.13 14.15
C PHE A 129 15.79 3.63 14.01
N GLU A 130 15.94 2.31 14.11
CA GLU A 130 17.21 1.61 13.95
C GLU A 130 17.06 0.48 12.94
N LEU A 131 18.05 0.33 12.06
CA LEU A 131 18.10 -0.79 11.14
C LEU A 131 18.60 -2.06 11.84
N ILE A 132 17.89 -3.15 11.61
CA ILE A 132 18.31 -4.48 12.02
C ILE A 132 19.54 -4.87 11.18
N SER A 133 20.58 -5.38 11.82
CA SER A 133 21.82 -5.73 11.15
C SER A 133 21.69 -6.96 10.22
N ASP A 134 22.50 -7.01 9.17
CA ASP A 134 22.52 -8.13 8.22
C ASP A 134 22.80 -9.47 8.93
N SER A 135 23.62 -9.46 9.99
CA SER A 135 23.92 -10.64 10.79
C SER A 135 22.73 -11.17 11.57
N GLU A 136 21.86 -10.27 12.08
CA GLU A 136 20.62 -10.65 12.75
C GLU A 136 19.58 -11.13 11.74
N LEU A 137 19.42 -10.44 10.60
CA LEU A 137 18.53 -10.87 9.52
C LEU A 137 18.88 -12.27 9.03
N LYS A 138 20.16 -12.55 8.83
CA LYS A 138 20.64 -13.88 8.42
C LYS A 138 20.28 -14.97 9.44
N LYS A 139 20.38 -14.68 10.75
CA LYS A 139 19.96 -15.63 11.81
C LYS A 139 18.43 -15.90 11.75
N MET A 140 17.65 -14.92 11.33
CA MET A 140 16.20 -15.04 11.14
C MET A 140 15.82 -15.67 9.78
N GLY A 141 16.81 -15.95 8.91
CA GLY A 141 16.59 -16.48 7.57
C GLY A 141 16.09 -15.44 6.56
N MET A 142 16.37 -14.17 6.81
CA MET A 142 15.98 -13.06 5.95
C MET A 142 17.20 -12.40 5.29
N THR A 143 16.97 -11.83 4.11
CA THR A 143 17.98 -11.07 3.34
C THR A 143 17.44 -9.66 3.11
N ARG A 144 18.26 -8.64 3.39
CA ARG A 144 17.88 -7.26 3.08
C ARG A 144 17.83 -7.00 1.57
N ILE A 145 17.05 -6.05 1.12
CA ILE A 145 17.14 -5.56 -0.26
C ILE A 145 18.51 -4.94 -0.52
N GLY A 146 19.02 -5.05 -1.75
CA GLY A 146 20.34 -4.55 -2.14
C GLY A 146 21.53 -5.42 -1.68
N ALA A 147 21.31 -6.52 -0.95
CA ALA A 147 22.36 -7.47 -0.58
C ALA A 147 22.99 -8.20 -1.78
N ASP A 148 22.23 -8.29 -2.88
CA ASP A 148 22.66 -8.82 -4.17
C ASP A 148 23.51 -7.83 -4.98
N GLY A 149 23.75 -6.61 -4.47
CA GLY A 149 24.50 -5.55 -5.13
C GLY A 149 23.70 -4.73 -6.14
N VAL A 150 22.41 -4.99 -6.29
CA VAL A 150 21.53 -4.18 -7.13
C VAL A 150 21.39 -2.77 -6.53
N LYS A 151 21.61 -1.79 -7.37
CA LYS A 151 21.55 -0.36 -7.05
C LYS A 151 20.26 0.24 -7.55
N ILE A 152 19.82 1.31 -6.89
CA ILE A 152 18.63 2.07 -7.28
C ILE A 152 18.97 3.52 -7.61
N ASP A 153 18.12 4.11 -8.41
CA ASP A 153 18.05 5.55 -8.59
C ASP A 153 16.87 6.08 -7.78
N PHE A 154 17.17 6.95 -6.82
CA PHE A 154 16.15 7.51 -5.95
C PHE A 154 16.04 9.02 -6.16
N TYR A 155 14.87 9.47 -6.56
CA TYR A 155 14.56 10.87 -6.78
C TYR A 155 13.64 11.37 -5.66
N PRO A 156 14.18 12.10 -4.69
CA PRO A 156 13.36 12.60 -3.60
C PRO A 156 12.32 13.60 -4.10
N THR A 157 11.12 13.48 -3.58
CA THR A 157 10.07 14.47 -3.78
C THR A 157 9.98 15.36 -2.56
N ASP A 158 9.74 16.66 -2.75
CA ASP A 158 9.46 17.57 -1.64
C ASP A 158 8.26 17.09 -0.81
N LYS A 159 8.32 17.31 0.49
CA LYS A 159 7.22 17.03 1.44
C LYS A 159 6.83 15.55 1.55
N ILE A 160 7.81 14.69 1.67
CA ILE A 160 7.66 13.26 1.87
C ILE A 160 7.93 12.88 3.33
N ASN A 161 7.24 11.90 3.87
CA ASN A 161 7.52 11.35 5.20
C ASN A 161 8.45 10.13 5.10
N THR A 162 9.02 9.71 6.24
CA THR A 162 9.95 8.57 6.31
C THR A 162 9.35 7.28 5.77
N TYR A 163 8.08 7.00 6.07
CA TYR A 163 7.41 5.80 5.56
C TYR A 163 7.30 5.82 4.03
N ASP A 164 6.91 6.94 3.45
CA ASP A 164 6.81 7.09 1.99
C ASP A 164 8.20 7.00 1.31
N VAL A 165 9.27 7.50 1.96
CA VAL A 165 10.66 7.28 1.46
C VAL A 165 10.97 5.80 1.39
N ILE A 166 10.68 5.03 2.45
CA ILE A 166 10.91 3.59 2.49
C ILE A 166 10.09 2.88 1.41
N GLN A 167 8.83 3.25 1.20
CA GLN A 167 7.99 2.69 0.14
C GLN A 167 8.54 3.01 -1.26
N ASN A 168 8.99 4.24 -1.49
CA ASN A 168 9.60 4.62 -2.77
C ASN A 168 10.92 3.87 -3.04
N VAL A 169 11.71 3.58 -1.98
CA VAL A 169 12.91 2.73 -2.09
C VAL A 169 12.53 1.29 -2.47
N ILE A 170 11.49 0.72 -1.87
CA ILE A 170 10.98 -0.61 -2.22
C ILE A 170 10.49 -0.62 -3.69
N GLU A 171 9.78 0.42 -4.11
CA GLU A 171 9.29 0.57 -5.48
C GLU A 171 10.44 0.71 -6.49
N ALA A 172 11.47 1.53 -6.18
CA ALA A 172 12.65 1.70 -7.03
C ALA A 172 13.48 0.41 -7.13
N TYR A 173 13.55 -0.38 -6.07
CA TYR A 173 14.21 -1.70 -6.08
C TYR A 173 13.36 -2.78 -6.79
N GLY A 174 12.05 -2.56 -6.93
CA GLY A 174 11.09 -3.44 -7.60
C GLY A 174 10.46 -4.51 -6.71
N ARG A 175 10.98 -4.73 -5.50
CA ARG A 175 10.46 -5.68 -4.51
C ARG A 175 10.91 -5.30 -3.10
N GLY A 176 10.26 -5.83 -2.08
CA GLY A 176 10.66 -5.68 -0.69
C GLY A 176 9.49 -5.66 0.27
N GLU A 177 9.74 -6.09 1.49
CA GLU A 177 8.78 -6.14 2.58
C GLU A 177 9.41 -5.55 3.85
N ILE A 178 8.62 -4.83 4.64
CA ILE A 178 9.11 -4.21 5.86
C ILE A 178 8.93 -5.18 7.03
N TYR A 179 10.05 -5.69 7.55
CA TYR A 179 10.08 -6.39 8.82
C TYR A 179 10.35 -5.38 9.94
N TYR A 180 9.61 -5.42 11.03
CA TYR A 180 9.74 -4.48 12.14
C TYR A 180 9.61 -5.16 13.49
N ASP A 181 10.39 -4.64 14.44
CA ASP A 181 10.38 -4.99 15.86
C ASP A 181 10.43 -3.67 16.67
N ASN A 182 9.25 -3.12 16.94
CA ASN A 182 9.08 -1.80 17.56
C ASN A 182 9.73 -0.67 16.74
N TYR A 183 10.80 -0.03 17.24
CA TYR A 183 11.56 0.99 16.50
C TYR A 183 12.69 0.40 15.65
N ARG A 184 12.95 -0.91 15.77
CA ARG A 184 13.91 -1.61 14.91
C ARG A 184 13.20 -2.19 13.70
N PHE A 185 13.78 -2.03 12.54
CA PHE A 185 13.18 -2.55 11.30
C PHE A 185 14.23 -2.91 10.25
N ALA A 186 13.80 -3.60 9.22
CA ALA A 186 14.56 -3.87 8.02
C ALA A 186 13.64 -3.91 6.81
N VAL A 187 14.14 -3.54 5.65
CA VAL A 187 13.49 -3.83 4.39
C VAL A 187 14.14 -5.06 3.79
N VAL A 188 13.39 -6.13 3.72
CA VAL A 188 13.88 -7.46 3.31
C VAL A 188 13.23 -7.89 2.01
N GLU A 189 13.87 -8.81 1.29
CA GLU A 189 13.30 -9.33 0.04
C GLU A 189 11.99 -10.06 0.30
N ARG A 190 11.90 -10.78 1.41
CA ARG A 190 10.71 -11.54 1.79
C ARG A 190 10.69 -11.81 3.30
N ILE A 191 9.50 -11.69 3.90
CA ILE A 191 9.18 -12.15 5.25
C ILE A 191 8.56 -13.55 5.17
N GLY A 192 8.83 -14.37 6.19
CA GLY A 192 8.28 -15.71 6.29
C GLY A 192 9.04 -16.76 5.47
N LYS A 193 8.72 -18.00 5.72
CA LYS A 193 9.38 -19.17 5.14
C LYS A 193 8.36 -20.29 4.86
N ASP A 194 8.77 -21.28 4.10
CA ASP A 194 7.99 -22.51 3.90
C ASP A 194 8.44 -23.54 4.94
N ASN A 195 7.64 -23.74 5.95
CA ASN A 195 7.86 -24.75 7.00
C ASN A 195 7.11 -26.06 6.70
N GLY A 196 6.49 -26.20 5.51
CA GLY A 196 5.68 -27.34 5.13
C GLY A 196 4.38 -27.49 5.93
N VAL A 197 3.88 -26.40 6.52
CA VAL A 197 2.64 -26.42 7.31
C VAL A 197 1.46 -26.71 6.38
N ARG A 198 0.75 -27.81 6.65
CA ARG A 198 -0.44 -28.25 5.92
C ARG A 198 -1.71 -27.85 6.66
N MET A 199 -2.61 -27.20 5.94
CA MET A 199 -3.87 -26.67 6.46
C MET A 199 -5.07 -27.34 5.76
N SER A 200 -6.03 -27.81 6.52
CA SER A 200 -7.28 -28.38 5.98
C SER A 200 -8.38 -28.37 7.05
N ILE A 201 -9.65 -28.38 6.60
CA ILE A 201 -10.83 -28.48 7.48
C ILE A 201 -10.79 -29.72 8.36
N LYS A 202 -10.24 -30.84 7.85
CA LYS A 202 -10.18 -32.10 8.62
C LYS A 202 -9.08 -32.11 9.69
N LYS A 203 -8.19 -31.12 9.71
CA LYS A 203 -7.00 -31.17 10.56
C LYS A 203 -6.90 -29.98 11.51
N ASN A 204 -6.69 -28.79 10.97
CA ASN A 204 -6.35 -27.62 11.75
C ASN A 204 -7.06 -26.34 11.30
N MET A 205 -8.10 -26.45 10.48
CA MET A 205 -8.98 -25.34 10.13
C MET A 205 -10.41 -25.65 10.58
N THR A 206 -11.08 -24.67 11.16
CA THR A 206 -12.50 -24.76 11.54
C THR A 206 -13.40 -24.12 10.50
N SER A 207 -12.87 -23.22 9.69
CA SER A 207 -13.52 -22.65 8.51
C SER A 207 -12.54 -22.54 7.36
N LEU A 208 -13.03 -22.65 6.13
CA LEU A 208 -12.25 -22.48 4.89
C LEU A 208 -13.17 -21.90 3.82
N SER A 209 -12.81 -20.75 3.31
CA SER A 209 -13.44 -20.14 2.14
C SER A 209 -12.38 -19.93 1.06
N VAL A 210 -12.67 -20.33 -0.15
CA VAL A 210 -11.78 -20.20 -1.30
C VAL A 210 -12.48 -19.36 -2.35
N GLU A 211 -11.91 -18.20 -2.64
CA GLU A 211 -12.41 -17.27 -3.64
C GLU A 211 -11.44 -17.18 -4.82
N ARG A 212 -11.98 -17.27 -6.03
CA ARG A 212 -11.23 -17.06 -7.28
C ARG A 212 -11.82 -15.87 -8.03
N SER A 213 -11.02 -14.85 -8.26
CA SER A 213 -11.44 -13.63 -8.96
C SER A 213 -10.70 -13.48 -10.29
N THR A 214 -11.44 -13.13 -11.35
CA THR A 214 -10.90 -12.80 -12.66
C THR A 214 -10.90 -11.30 -12.95
N GLN A 215 -11.12 -10.45 -11.95
CA GLN A 215 -11.21 -9.01 -12.13
C GLN A 215 -9.92 -8.40 -12.69
N GLU A 216 -8.78 -8.88 -12.21
CA GLU A 216 -7.44 -8.43 -12.64
C GLU A 216 -6.81 -9.36 -13.69
N LEU A 217 -7.56 -10.38 -14.16
CA LEU A 217 -7.03 -11.34 -15.12
C LEU A 217 -6.64 -10.62 -16.41
N THR A 218 -5.34 -10.65 -16.70
CA THR A 218 -4.74 -10.01 -17.88
C THR A 218 -3.89 -11.04 -18.61
N THR A 219 -4.14 -11.24 -19.91
CA THR A 219 -3.36 -12.17 -20.73
C THR A 219 -2.53 -11.44 -21.78
N ARG A 220 -2.82 -10.14 -22.01
CA ARG A 220 -2.01 -9.22 -22.81
C ARG A 220 -1.84 -7.90 -22.04
N LEU A 221 -0.59 -7.55 -21.73
CA LEU A 221 -0.25 -6.39 -20.91
C LEU A 221 0.48 -5.34 -21.75
N TYR A 222 -0.09 -4.16 -21.86
CA TYR A 222 0.57 -2.96 -22.39
C TYR A 222 1.28 -2.23 -21.26
N MET A 223 2.53 -1.83 -21.48
CA MET A 223 3.35 -1.17 -20.48
C MET A 223 3.80 0.19 -20.97
N TYR A 224 3.67 1.18 -20.11
CA TYR A 224 4.12 2.54 -20.34
C TYR A 224 5.14 2.93 -19.28
N GLY A 225 6.37 3.21 -19.70
CA GLY A 225 7.44 3.73 -18.86
C GLY A 225 7.44 5.26 -18.80
N LYS A 226 8.57 5.83 -18.40
CA LYS A 226 8.77 7.27 -18.31
C LYS A 226 8.59 7.94 -19.69
N ASP A 227 7.87 9.07 -19.69
CA ASP A 227 7.60 9.86 -20.90
C ASP A 227 6.94 9.03 -22.04
N ASP A 228 5.98 8.17 -21.66
CA ASP A 228 5.24 7.25 -22.54
C ASP A 228 6.15 6.22 -23.26
N LEU A 229 7.30 5.90 -22.67
CA LEU A 229 8.18 4.85 -23.15
C LEU A 229 7.43 3.53 -23.30
N THR A 230 7.56 2.88 -24.45
CA THR A 230 7.03 1.53 -24.68
C THR A 230 8.16 0.54 -24.90
N ILE A 231 7.83 -0.74 -24.83
CA ILE A 231 8.79 -1.83 -25.10
C ILE A 231 8.94 -2.17 -26.58
N SER A 232 8.32 -1.42 -27.48
CA SER A 232 8.28 -1.73 -28.93
C SER A 232 9.67 -1.91 -29.53
N SER A 233 10.65 -1.11 -29.11
CA SER A 233 12.04 -1.15 -29.61
C SER A 233 12.77 -2.46 -29.31
N VAL A 234 12.42 -3.11 -28.19
CA VAL A 234 13.04 -4.37 -27.69
C VAL A 234 12.12 -5.58 -27.78
N ASN A 235 10.93 -5.40 -28.36
CA ASN A 235 9.90 -6.43 -28.43
C ASN A 235 9.35 -6.68 -29.85
N GLY A 236 10.20 -6.54 -30.88
CA GLY A 236 9.81 -6.80 -32.26
C GLY A 236 8.70 -5.88 -32.77
N GLY A 237 8.65 -4.62 -32.31
CA GLY A 237 7.66 -3.62 -32.68
C GLY A 237 6.35 -3.70 -31.90
N LYS A 238 6.16 -4.69 -31.04
CA LYS A 238 4.94 -4.86 -30.22
C LYS A 238 5.06 -4.07 -28.92
N PRO A 239 4.06 -3.20 -28.57
CA PRO A 239 4.08 -2.43 -27.33
C PRO A 239 3.53 -3.21 -26.12
N TYR A 240 3.31 -4.51 -26.24
CA TYR A 240 2.72 -5.37 -25.22
C TYR A 240 3.44 -6.71 -25.13
N ILE A 241 3.24 -7.39 -24.01
CA ILE A 241 3.62 -8.79 -23.80
C ILE A 241 2.39 -9.66 -23.62
N GLU A 242 2.54 -10.98 -23.84
CA GLU A 242 1.45 -11.94 -23.77
C GLU A 242 1.83 -13.17 -22.93
N SER A 243 0.83 -13.75 -22.28
CA SER A 243 0.88 -15.10 -21.72
C SER A 243 0.15 -16.05 -22.65
N GLU A 244 0.87 -16.93 -23.34
CA GLU A 244 0.29 -17.94 -24.24
C GLU A 244 -0.62 -18.88 -23.45
N GLU A 245 -0.18 -19.36 -22.27
CA GLU A 245 -0.98 -20.19 -21.36
C GLU A 245 -2.28 -19.50 -20.95
N GLY A 246 -2.19 -18.21 -20.62
CA GLY A 246 -3.35 -17.40 -20.24
C GLY A 246 -4.33 -17.22 -21.40
N ILE A 247 -3.82 -16.92 -22.60
CA ILE A 247 -4.64 -16.73 -23.80
C ILE A 247 -5.35 -18.04 -24.19
N GLU A 248 -4.65 -19.17 -24.17
CA GLU A 248 -5.25 -20.47 -24.47
C GLU A 248 -6.44 -20.76 -23.55
N LYS A 249 -6.32 -20.43 -22.28
CA LYS A 249 -7.32 -20.79 -21.27
C LYS A 249 -8.45 -19.76 -21.13
N TYR A 250 -8.15 -18.46 -21.27
CA TYR A 250 -9.09 -17.39 -20.95
C TYR A 250 -9.35 -16.42 -22.12
N GLY A 251 -8.72 -16.66 -23.27
CA GLY A 251 -8.73 -15.72 -24.38
C GLY A 251 -7.89 -14.46 -24.13
N ILE A 252 -7.97 -13.53 -25.05
CA ILE A 252 -7.26 -12.26 -24.92
C ILE A 252 -7.98 -11.36 -23.91
N ARG A 253 -7.27 -10.99 -22.85
CA ARG A 253 -7.68 -10.06 -21.81
C ARG A 253 -6.62 -8.97 -21.73
N GLU A 254 -6.96 -7.79 -22.20
CA GLU A 254 -6.02 -6.66 -22.31
C GLU A 254 -6.10 -5.75 -21.09
N ALA A 255 -4.94 -5.34 -20.60
CA ALA A 255 -4.80 -4.27 -19.63
C ALA A 255 -3.58 -3.41 -19.98
N TYR A 256 -3.57 -2.20 -19.47
CA TYR A 256 -2.38 -1.34 -19.51
C TYR A 256 -1.94 -1.00 -18.08
N ARG A 257 -0.62 -0.86 -17.91
CA ARG A 257 -0.04 -0.40 -16.64
C ARG A 257 0.99 0.69 -16.87
N ASP A 258 0.97 1.66 -15.99
CA ASP A 258 1.93 2.75 -15.96
C ASP A 258 3.07 2.38 -15.00
N TYR A 259 4.27 2.25 -15.57
CA TYR A 259 5.53 2.01 -14.87
C TYR A 259 6.45 3.23 -15.08
N SER A 260 5.96 4.42 -14.82
CA SER A 260 6.61 5.71 -15.14
C SER A 260 7.99 5.91 -14.50
N ASP A 261 8.40 5.03 -13.59
CA ASP A 261 9.74 5.05 -12.98
C ASP A 261 10.81 4.34 -13.84
N TYR A 262 10.40 3.60 -14.88
CA TYR A 262 11.31 2.93 -15.80
C TYR A 262 11.56 3.79 -17.04
N ASP A 263 12.83 4.15 -17.27
CA ASP A 263 13.32 4.91 -18.43
C ASP A 263 14.08 4.04 -19.45
N ASP A 264 14.17 2.73 -19.20
CA ASP A 264 14.85 1.74 -20.03
C ASP A 264 13.83 0.70 -20.53
N PRO A 265 13.68 0.51 -21.86
CA PRO A 265 12.68 -0.41 -22.42
C PRO A 265 12.96 -1.88 -22.11
N GLU A 266 14.23 -2.30 -21.90
CA GLU A 266 14.56 -3.67 -21.53
C GLU A 266 14.18 -3.97 -20.08
N LYS A 267 14.45 -3.03 -19.16
CA LYS A 267 14.03 -3.14 -17.77
C LYS A 267 12.50 -3.12 -17.66
N LEU A 268 11.83 -2.24 -18.39
CA LEU A 268 10.37 -2.17 -18.45
C LEU A 268 9.77 -3.50 -18.93
N LYS A 269 10.34 -4.09 -19.98
CA LYS A 269 9.92 -5.39 -20.49
C LYS A 269 10.10 -6.50 -19.44
N ALA A 270 11.30 -6.59 -18.86
CA ALA A 270 11.61 -7.62 -17.86
C ALA A 270 10.68 -7.55 -16.64
N PHE A 271 10.36 -6.33 -16.19
CA PHE A 271 9.43 -6.13 -15.08
C PHE A 271 7.99 -6.52 -15.45
N GLY A 272 7.51 -6.11 -16.63
CA GLY A 272 6.19 -6.50 -17.08
C GLY A 272 6.04 -8.01 -17.33
N GLU A 273 7.06 -8.68 -17.82
CA GLU A 273 7.08 -10.14 -17.95
C GLU A 273 7.00 -10.84 -16.60
N TRP A 274 7.69 -10.30 -15.59
CA TRP A 274 7.61 -10.82 -14.23
C TRP A 274 6.22 -10.56 -13.61
N ASP A 275 5.64 -9.39 -13.82
CA ASP A 275 4.30 -9.04 -13.31
C ASP A 275 3.21 -9.90 -13.99
N LEU A 276 3.31 -10.10 -15.30
CA LEU A 276 2.34 -10.89 -16.05
C LEU A 276 2.42 -12.39 -15.73
N LYS A 277 3.62 -12.99 -15.77
CA LYS A 277 3.82 -14.45 -15.78
C LYS A 277 5.07 -14.95 -15.06
N GLY A 278 5.77 -14.10 -14.28
CA GLY A 278 7.03 -14.46 -13.62
C GLY A 278 6.92 -15.64 -12.67
N GLU A 279 7.90 -16.56 -12.73
CA GLU A 279 8.03 -17.63 -11.74
C GLU A 279 8.33 -17.05 -10.35
N GLY A 280 7.64 -17.58 -9.34
CA GLY A 280 7.77 -17.09 -7.96
C GLY A 280 6.99 -15.81 -7.66
N ASN A 281 6.35 -15.20 -8.67
CA ASN A 281 5.41 -14.13 -8.45
C ASN A 281 4.05 -14.72 -8.01
N ASP A 282 3.73 -14.57 -6.74
CA ASP A 282 2.43 -14.99 -6.19
C ASP A 282 1.26 -14.20 -6.80
N PHE A 283 1.54 -13.06 -7.45
CA PHE A 283 0.58 -12.08 -7.95
C PHE A 283 0.52 -11.99 -9.49
N ARG A 284 0.87 -13.07 -10.18
CA ARG A 284 0.79 -13.14 -11.66
C ARG A 284 -0.58 -12.72 -12.15
N LEU A 285 -0.59 -11.86 -13.19
CA LEU A 285 -1.82 -11.34 -13.78
C LEU A 285 -2.50 -12.33 -14.74
N ASP A 286 -1.76 -13.30 -15.29
CA ASP A 286 -2.24 -14.23 -16.31
C ASP A 286 -3.12 -15.35 -15.78
N ARG A 287 -3.45 -15.34 -14.51
CA ARG A 287 -4.30 -16.32 -13.84
C ARG A 287 -5.26 -15.67 -12.87
N PRO A 288 -6.43 -16.29 -12.59
CA PRO A 288 -7.34 -15.80 -11.57
C PRO A 288 -6.66 -15.64 -10.22
N GLN A 289 -6.96 -14.56 -9.56
CA GLN A 289 -6.50 -14.29 -8.20
C GLN A 289 -7.17 -15.27 -7.24
N LEU A 290 -6.37 -15.89 -6.39
CA LEU A 290 -6.84 -16.86 -5.40
C LEU A 290 -6.69 -16.27 -3.99
N THR A 291 -7.81 -16.10 -3.31
CA THR A 291 -7.87 -15.72 -1.91
C THR A 291 -8.47 -16.84 -1.08
N ILE A 292 -7.78 -17.25 -0.06
CA ILE A 292 -8.22 -18.26 0.89
C ILE A 292 -8.32 -17.62 2.27
N THR A 293 -9.48 -17.72 2.90
CA THR A 293 -9.70 -17.23 4.26
C THR A 293 -10.17 -18.38 5.14
N GLY A 294 -9.78 -18.34 6.41
CA GLY A 294 -10.24 -19.36 7.34
C GLY A 294 -9.76 -19.15 8.77
N ASP A 295 -10.46 -19.79 9.70
CA ASP A 295 -10.09 -19.84 11.10
C ASP A 295 -9.22 -21.07 11.34
N VAL A 296 -8.12 -20.87 12.05
CA VAL A 296 -7.07 -21.88 12.24
C VAL A 296 -6.98 -22.27 13.71
N VAL A 297 -6.90 -23.57 13.97
CA VAL A 297 -6.55 -24.06 15.30
C VAL A 297 -5.03 -23.96 15.46
N ASP A 298 -4.58 -23.15 16.40
CA ASP A 298 -3.17 -22.99 16.71
C ASP A 298 -2.64 -24.23 17.43
N LEU A 299 -2.21 -25.21 16.67
CA LEU A 299 -1.66 -26.47 17.18
C LEU A 299 -0.30 -26.28 17.87
N SER A 300 0.38 -25.16 17.68
CA SER A 300 1.65 -24.90 18.36
C SER A 300 1.49 -24.76 19.90
N LYS A 301 0.28 -24.50 20.35
CA LYS A 301 -0.08 -24.46 21.78
C LYS A 301 -0.21 -25.84 22.41
N LEU A 302 -0.25 -26.89 21.62
CA LEU A 302 -0.32 -28.27 22.08
C LEU A 302 1.10 -28.83 22.16
N ALA A 303 1.47 -29.36 23.31
CA ALA A 303 2.83 -29.86 23.59
C ALA A 303 3.32 -30.95 22.59
N GLU A 304 2.39 -31.66 21.97
CA GLU A 304 2.67 -32.74 21.01
C GLU A 304 3.12 -32.25 19.64
N TYR A 305 2.80 -31.00 19.26
CA TYR A 305 3.00 -30.47 17.91
C TYR A 305 4.12 -29.44 17.82
N GLY A 306 4.55 -28.86 18.95
CA GLY A 306 5.68 -27.95 19.06
C GLY A 306 5.64 -26.78 18.06
N ASP A 307 6.81 -26.24 17.75
CA ASP A 307 6.95 -25.09 16.83
C ASP A 307 6.67 -25.44 15.35
N PHE A 308 6.53 -26.72 15.01
CA PHE A 308 6.31 -27.16 13.61
C PHE A 308 5.00 -26.62 13.02
N TYR A 309 3.97 -26.44 13.84
CA TYR A 309 2.69 -25.88 13.40
C TYR A 309 2.51 -24.39 13.70
N LYS A 310 3.58 -23.74 14.16
CA LYS A 310 3.56 -22.29 14.33
C LYS A 310 3.52 -21.62 12.96
N ILE A 311 2.49 -20.85 12.74
CA ILE A 311 2.31 -20.02 11.54
C ILE A 311 2.63 -18.57 11.86
N ALA A 312 3.22 -17.88 10.93
CA ALA A 312 3.51 -16.45 11.02
C ALA A 312 3.12 -15.73 9.74
N LEU A 313 2.97 -14.42 9.84
CA LEU A 313 2.76 -13.57 8.68
C LEU A 313 3.89 -13.79 7.64
N GLY A 314 3.51 -13.92 6.37
CA GLY A 314 4.46 -14.15 5.28
C GLY A 314 4.84 -15.62 5.04
N ASP A 315 4.53 -16.54 5.97
CA ASP A 315 4.84 -17.96 5.78
C ASP A 315 4.06 -18.54 4.59
N THR A 316 4.72 -19.43 3.87
CA THR A 316 4.08 -20.25 2.85
C THR A 316 3.44 -21.47 3.52
N VAL A 317 2.17 -21.70 3.23
CA VAL A 317 1.37 -22.82 3.74
C VAL A 317 0.76 -23.61 2.60
N HIS A 318 0.48 -24.87 2.87
CA HIS A 318 -0.12 -25.84 1.95
C HIS A 318 -1.58 -26.05 2.35
N VAL A 319 -2.50 -25.37 1.70
CA VAL A 319 -3.95 -25.45 2.00
C VAL A 319 -4.62 -26.46 1.12
N PHE A 320 -5.38 -27.37 1.71
CA PHE A 320 -6.10 -28.42 1.00
C PHE A 320 -7.60 -28.12 0.90
N GLU A 321 -8.04 -27.84 -0.33
CA GLU A 321 -9.44 -27.77 -0.73
C GLU A 321 -9.86 -29.14 -1.28
N GLY A 322 -10.32 -30.05 -0.42
CA GLY A 322 -10.47 -31.46 -0.77
C GLY A 322 -9.11 -32.10 -1.12
N ASP A 323 -8.95 -32.56 -2.35
CA ASP A 323 -7.71 -33.15 -2.87
C ASP A 323 -6.83 -32.11 -3.60
N ILE A 324 -7.30 -30.89 -3.74
CA ILE A 324 -6.54 -29.81 -4.39
C ILE A 324 -5.65 -29.13 -3.38
N GLU A 325 -4.35 -29.10 -3.65
CA GLU A 325 -3.36 -28.38 -2.83
C GLU A 325 -3.11 -26.99 -3.39
N HIS A 326 -3.21 -25.99 -2.51
CA HIS A 326 -2.85 -24.60 -2.79
C HIS A 326 -1.63 -24.22 -1.94
N LYS A 327 -0.48 -24.10 -2.58
CA LYS A 327 0.74 -23.57 -1.94
C LYS A 327 0.75 -22.05 -2.05
N LYS A 328 0.47 -21.36 -0.96
CA LYS A 328 0.29 -19.91 -0.93
C LYS A 328 0.79 -19.32 0.39
N ARG A 329 1.03 -17.98 0.40
CA ARG A 329 1.49 -17.23 1.58
C ARG A 329 0.33 -16.76 2.45
N ILE A 330 0.59 -16.66 3.76
CA ILE A 330 -0.25 -15.91 4.69
C ILE A 330 0.02 -14.43 4.49
N VAL A 331 -0.98 -13.67 4.04
CA VAL A 331 -0.86 -12.24 3.74
C VAL A 331 -1.44 -11.35 4.83
N SER A 332 -2.37 -11.87 5.61
CA SER A 332 -2.83 -11.22 6.84
C SER A 332 -3.31 -12.24 7.86
N MET A 333 -3.28 -11.84 9.11
CA MET A 333 -3.78 -12.65 10.21
C MET A 333 -4.38 -11.78 11.32
N LYS A 334 -5.46 -12.28 11.91
CA LYS A 334 -6.10 -11.69 13.09
C LYS A 334 -6.08 -12.69 14.21
N TYR A 335 -5.52 -12.33 15.35
CA TYR A 335 -5.43 -13.23 16.49
C TYR A 335 -5.75 -12.53 17.80
N TYR A 336 -5.94 -13.32 18.85
CA TYR A 336 -6.47 -12.87 20.13
C TYR A 336 -5.57 -13.34 21.27
N PRO A 337 -4.51 -12.58 21.62
CA PRO A 337 -3.43 -13.02 22.52
C PRO A 337 -3.91 -13.45 23.92
N TYR A 338 -5.02 -12.85 24.38
CA TYR A 338 -5.55 -13.04 25.74
C TYR A 338 -6.91 -13.73 25.75
N SER A 339 -7.24 -14.46 24.71
CA SER A 339 -8.51 -15.16 24.56
C SER A 339 -8.30 -16.54 23.95
N ALA A 340 -9.20 -17.46 24.22
CA ALA A 340 -9.24 -18.76 23.55
C ALA A 340 -9.85 -18.71 22.13
N LYS A 341 -10.20 -17.51 21.64
CA LYS A 341 -10.71 -17.33 20.29
C LYS A 341 -9.64 -17.71 19.28
N GLN A 342 -10.04 -18.45 18.28
CA GLN A 342 -9.13 -18.91 17.23
C GLN A 342 -8.68 -17.76 16.32
N PRO A 343 -7.43 -17.79 15.86
CA PRO A 343 -6.96 -16.85 14.86
C PRO A 343 -7.61 -17.12 13.51
N SER A 344 -7.83 -16.05 12.75
CA SER A 344 -8.21 -16.12 11.34
C SER A 344 -7.06 -15.68 10.46
N VAL A 345 -6.92 -16.29 9.29
CA VAL A 345 -5.86 -16.01 8.32
C VAL A 345 -6.44 -15.74 6.95
N THR A 346 -5.76 -14.85 6.21
CA THR A 346 -5.95 -14.68 4.78
C THR A 346 -4.70 -15.17 4.07
N ILE A 347 -4.87 -16.03 3.10
CA ILE A 347 -3.82 -16.74 2.38
C ILE A 347 -3.98 -16.45 0.88
N GLY A 348 -2.90 -16.18 0.18
CA GLY A 348 -2.90 -15.83 -1.23
C GLY A 348 -3.05 -14.33 -1.45
N GLN A 349 -3.80 -13.93 -2.46
CA GLN A 349 -4.06 -12.52 -2.73
C GLN A 349 -5.32 -12.07 -2.02
N PRO A 350 -5.30 -10.93 -1.30
CA PRO A 350 -6.54 -10.28 -0.90
C PRO A 350 -7.28 -9.84 -2.15
N THR A 351 -8.56 -10.11 -2.21
CA THR A 351 -9.40 -9.57 -3.29
C THR A 351 -9.41 -8.04 -3.24
N LEU A 352 -9.44 -7.40 -4.41
CA LEU A 352 -9.59 -5.94 -4.59
C LEU A 352 -10.82 -5.32 -3.88
N ALA A 353 -11.72 -6.17 -3.37
CA ALA A 353 -12.85 -5.76 -2.53
C ALA A 353 -12.42 -5.26 -1.13
N ASN A 354 -11.12 -5.33 -0.77
CA ASN A 354 -10.66 -4.75 0.47
C ASN A 354 -10.59 -3.21 0.33
N PRO A 355 -11.38 -2.45 1.13
CA PRO A 355 -11.40 -0.97 1.06
C PRO A 355 -10.03 -0.33 1.24
N TYR A 356 -9.08 -1.00 1.93
CA TYR A 356 -7.74 -0.48 2.18
C TYR A 356 -6.81 -0.64 0.97
N TYR A 357 -6.93 -1.73 0.21
CA TYR A 357 -6.24 -1.87 -1.07
C TYR A 357 -6.75 -0.81 -2.07
N HIS A 358 -8.07 -0.57 -2.09
CA HIS A 358 -8.66 0.53 -2.85
C HIS A 358 -8.14 1.90 -2.39
N ALA A 359 -7.98 2.14 -1.09
CA ALA A 359 -7.44 3.40 -0.58
C ALA A 359 -5.96 3.59 -0.96
N TRP A 360 -5.15 2.54 -0.89
CA TRP A 360 -3.76 2.55 -1.35
C TRP A 360 -3.67 2.72 -2.87
N TYR A 361 -4.45 1.95 -3.64
CA TYR A 361 -4.51 2.05 -5.09
C TYR A 361 -5.07 3.41 -5.55
N MET A 362 -6.10 3.93 -4.89
CA MET A 362 -6.63 5.27 -5.14
C MET A 362 -5.65 6.36 -4.72
N GLY A 363 -4.87 6.14 -3.66
CA GLY A 363 -3.75 7.01 -3.26
C GLY A 363 -2.64 7.03 -4.33
N LYS A 364 -2.31 5.88 -4.90
CA LYS A 364 -1.37 5.74 -6.03
C LYS A 364 -1.91 6.40 -7.30
N LEU A 365 -3.18 6.17 -7.64
CA LEU A 365 -3.90 6.86 -8.73
C LEU A 365 -3.95 8.37 -8.54
N LEU A 366 -4.25 8.86 -7.34
CA LEU A 366 -4.26 10.29 -7.03
C LEU A 366 -2.87 10.90 -7.11
N LYS A 367 -1.83 10.22 -6.64
CA LYS A 367 -0.42 10.65 -6.84
C LYS A 367 -0.06 10.69 -8.33
N THR A 368 -0.49 9.70 -9.11
CA THR A 368 -0.30 9.66 -10.58
C THR A 368 -1.07 10.77 -11.27
N VAL A 369 -2.33 11.02 -10.88
CA VAL A 369 -3.13 12.15 -11.39
C VAL A 369 -2.52 13.49 -10.99
N GLN A 370 -2.01 13.63 -9.76
CA GLN A 370 -1.30 14.85 -9.31
C GLN A 370 0.04 15.02 -10.05
N LYS A 371 0.79 13.95 -10.29
CA LYS A 371 2.04 13.96 -11.09
C LYS A 371 1.74 14.31 -12.54
N ASN A 372 0.64 13.78 -13.10
CA ASN A 372 0.19 14.10 -14.46
C ASN A 372 -0.45 15.50 -14.55
N SER A 373 -1.12 15.99 -13.52
CA SER A 373 -1.57 17.40 -13.48
C SER A 373 -0.40 18.36 -13.33
N GLY A 374 0.66 17.98 -12.60
CA GLY A 374 1.96 18.68 -12.60
C GLY A 374 2.64 18.65 -13.97
N ARG A 375 2.55 17.54 -14.71
CA ARG A 375 2.99 17.43 -16.13
C ARG A 375 2.10 18.23 -17.08
N ALA A 376 0.79 18.19 -16.90
CA ALA A 376 -0.14 19.04 -17.68
C ALA A 376 0.13 20.53 -17.43
N ASN A 377 0.52 20.92 -16.23
CA ASN A 377 0.97 22.28 -15.93
C ASN A 377 2.35 22.57 -16.53
N LYS A 378 3.28 21.62 -16.62
CA LYS A 378 4.55 21.76 -17.35
C LYS A 378 4.34 21.75 -18.88
N LEU A 379 3.43 20.94 -19.39
CA LEU A 379 3.00 20.99 -20.80
C LEU A 379 2.30 22.32 -21.13
N LYS A 380 1.49 22.86 -20.21
CA LYS A 380 0.97 24.23 -20.34
C LYS A 380 2.10 25.25 -20.50
N THR A 381 3.17 25.15 -19.71
CA THR A 381 4.30 26.08 -19.81
C THR A 381 5.21 25.85 -21.00
N SER A 382 5.28 24.66 -21.59
CA SER A 382 6.13 24.36 -22.74
C SER A 382 5.44 24.46 -24.11
N TYR A 383 4.12 24.25 -24.17
CA TYR A 383 3.33 24.36 -25.41
C TYR A 383 2.57 25.68 -25.53
N PHE A 384 2.29 26.35 -24.43
CA PHE A 384 1.65 27.65 -24.40
C PHE A 384 2.65 28.72 -23.93
N HIS A 385 3.52 29.18 -24.87
CA HIS A 385 4.23 30.44 -24.70
C HIS A 385 3.26 31.63 -24.78
N GLY A 386 2.29 31.63 -23.86
CA GLY A 386 1.35 32.69 -23.66
C GLY A 386 0.70 32.45 -22.32
N THR A 387 0.82 33.37 -21.43
CA THR A 387 0.04 33.45 -20.20
C THR A 387 -1.45 33.39 -20.57
N VAL A 388 -2.10 32.23 -20.31
CA VAL A 388 -3.55 32.14 -20.30
C VAL A 388 -4.03 32.87 -19.05
N ASN A 389 -3.86 34.18 -19.03
CA ASN A 389 -4.27 35.07 -17.96
C ASN A 389 -5.29 36.04 -18.48
N SER A 390 -6.30 35.57 -19.14
CA SER A 390 -7.53 36.31 -19.38
C SER A 390 -8.21 35.89 -20.69
N THR A 391 -9.47 36.22 -20.79
CA THR A 391 -10.33 36.22 -21.97
C THR A 391 -9.72 36.85 -23.24
N GLN A 392 -8.54 37.44 -23.14
CA GLN A 392 -7.90 38.16 -24.24
C GLN A 392 -6.99 37.31 -25.16
N ASN A 393 -6.64 36.07 -24.76
CA ASN A 393 -5.81 35.18 -25.58
C ASN A 393 -6.39 33.75 -25.63
N PRO A 394 -7.40 33.52 -26.46
CA PRO A 394 -7.92 32.18 -26.69
C PRO A 394 -6.88 31.32 -27.41
N VAL A 395 -6.75 30.06 -27.01
CA VAL A 395 -5.96 29.07 -27.76
C VAL A 395 -6.77 28.65 -28.98
N GLU A 396 -6.36 29.08 -30.15
CA GLU A 396 -6.98 28.70 -31.42
C GLU A 396 -6.18 27.56 -32.06
N SER A 397 -6.82 26.42 -32.34
CA SER A 397 -6.36 25.44 -33.29
C SER A 397 -7.53 25.03 -34.17
N ASP A 398 -7.38 25.18 -35.48
CA ASP A 398 -8.27 24.65 -36.51
C ASP A 398 -9.77 24.52 -36.11
N ASN A 399 -10.42 25.64 -35.79
CA ASN A 399 -11.83 25.76 -35.45
C ASN A 399 -12.26 25.34 -34.03
N LYS A 400 -11.31 25.11 -33.10
CA LYS A 400 -11.64 24.83 -31.68
C LYS A 400 -11.01 25.88 -30.77
N LYS A 401 -11.83 26.42 -29.84
CA LYS A 401 -11.38 27.41 -28.85
C LYS A 401 -11.52 26.85 -27.46
N LEU A 402 -10.45 26.97 -26.66
CA LEU A 402 -10.48 26.74 -25.22
C LEU A 402 -10.36 28.11 -24.55
N LEU A 403 -11.38 28.48 -23.78
CA LEU A 403 -11.43 29.72 -23.01
C LEU A 403 -11.43 29.43 -21.54
N LEU A 404 -10.61 30.14 -20.78
CA LEU A 404 -10.70 30.20 -19.33
C LEU A 404 -11.14 31.61 -18.97
N ASP A 405 -12.38 31.73 -18.47
CA ASP A 405 -12.95 33.00 -18.01
C ASP A 405 -13.11 32.94 -16.48
N GLY A 406 -12.16 33.50 -15.79
CA GLY A 406 -12.11 33.39 -14.33
C GLY A 406 -12.07 31.94 -13.85
N ASP A 407 -13.11 31.50 -13.15
CA ASP A 407 -13.25 30.14 -12.62
C ASP A 407 -14.00 29.19 -13.57
N LEU A 408 -14.28 29.62 -14.82
CA LEU A 408 -15.05 28.87 -15.81
C LEU A 408 -14.17 28.43 -16.98
N LEU A 409 -14.18 27.14 -17.29
CA LEU A 409 -13.60 26.55 -18.49
C LEU A 409 -14.66 26.39 -19.57
N ILE A 410 -14.45 27.01 -20.72
CA ILE A 410 -15.35 26.94 -21.89
C ILE A 410 -14.64 26.28 -23.06
N ILE A 411 -15.21 25.20 -23.58
CA ILE A 411 -14.76 24.57 -24.83
C ILE A 411 -15.73 24.94 -25.94
N LYS A 412 -15.21 25.54 -27.01
CA LYS A 412 -16.00 25.96 -28.16
C LYS A 412 -15.64 25.16 -29.41
N ASP A 413 -16.63 24.96 -30.26
CA ASP A 413 -16.51 24.49 -31.63
C ASP A 413 -16.89 25.65 -32.57
N SER A 414 -15.91 26.13 -33.32
CA SER A 414 -16.09 27.35 -34.13
C SER A 414 -16.51 28.54 -33.26
N GLN A 415 -17.77 28.92 -33.32
CA GLN A 415 -18.32 30.05 -32.59
C GLN A 415 -19.32 29.64 -31.47
N ARG A 416 -19.52 28.34 -31.26
CA ARG A 416 -20.51 27.82 -30.32
C ARG A 416 -19.88 27.16 -29.14
N ASP A 417 -20.46 27.34 -27.99
CA ASP A 417 -20.07 26.67 -26.76
C ASP A 417 -20.45 25.19 -26.83
N ARG A 418 -19.58 24.31 -26.33
CA ARG A 418 -19.78 22.84 -26.28
C ARG A 418 -19.78 22.32 -24.87
N ILE A 419 -18.94 22.88 -24.04
CA ILE A 419 -18.81 22.46 -22.65
C ILE A 419 -18.49 23.69 -21.80
N HIS A 420 -19.21 23.85 -20.69
CA HIS A 420 -18.89 24.77 -19.61
C HIS A 420 -18.61 23.95 -18.33
N ILE A 421 -17.47 24.20 -17.68
CA ILE A 421 -17.12 23.57 -16.40
C ILE A 421 -16.57 24.64 -15.48
N GLY A 422 -17.22 24.85 -14.33
CA GLY A 422 -16.77 25.81 -13.34
C GLY A 422 -17.91 26.65 -12.79
N ASN A 423 -17.57 27.84 -12.25
CA ASN A 423 -18.58 28.76 -11.72
C ASN A 423 -19.19 29.59 -12.85
N ASP A 424 -20.44 29.36 -13.13
CA ASP A 424 -21.24 30.11 -14.13
C ASP A 424 -22.51 30.67 -13.50
N GLU A 425 -23.17 31.60 -14.21
CA GLU A 425 -24.41 32.21 -13.77
C GLU A 425 -25.59 31.55 -14.46
N VAL A 426 -26.33 30.72 -13.73
CA VAL A 426 -27.56 30.07 -14.18
C VAL A 426 -28.70 30.59 -13.33
N ASP A 427 -29.77 31.10 -13.98
CA ASP A 427 -30.94 31.69 -13.33
C ASP A 427 -30.61 32.85 -12.36
N ASN A 428 -29.67 33.73 -12.74
CA ASN A 428 -29.17 34.84 -11.94
C ASN A 428 -28.51 34.40 -10.60
N LYS A 429 -27.95 33.18 -10.55
CA LYS A 429 -27.19 32.66 -9.39
C LYS A 429 -25.88 32.11 -9.85
N LYS A 430 -24.79 32.55 -9.22
CA LYS A 430 -23.47 31.90 -9.40
C LYS A 430 -23.51 30.52 -8.78
N GLN A 431 -23.23 29.50 -9.60
CA GLN A 431 -23.13 28.12 -9.15
C GLN A 431 -22.12 27.37 -9.97
N PHE A 432 -21.55 26.30 -9.41
CA PHE A 432 -20.65 25.41 -10.14
C PHE A 432 -21.49 24.58 -11.11
N VAL A 433 -21.14 24.64 -12.40
CA VAL A 433 -21.90 23.97 -13.46
C VAL A 433 -20.99 23.01 -14.24
N PHE A 434 -21.60 21.99 -14.78
CA PHE A 434 -21.08 21.16 -15.86
C PHE A 434 -22.18 21.10 -16.94
N LEU A 435 -22.05 21.90 -17.96
CA LEU A 435 -23.05 22.01 -19.04
C LEU A 435 -22.47 21.45 -20.34
N LEU A 436 -23.24 20.60 -20.99
CA LEU A 436 -23.01 20.13 -22.35
C LEU A 436 -24.02 20.80 -23.29
N TYR A 437 -23.58 21.20 -24.48
CA TYR A 437 -24.40 21.82 -25.50
C TYR A 437 -24.49 20.95 -26.74
N ASP A 438 -25.67 20.86 -27.32
CA ASP A 438 -25.93 20.15 -28.56
C ASP A 438 -25.30 20.86 -29.78
N VAL A 439 -25.51 20.30 -30.98
CA VAL A 439 -24.98 20.86 -32.22
C VAL A 439 -25.58 22.23 -32.55
N ASP A 440 -26.72 22.56 -31.99
CA ASP A 440 -27.43 23.82 -32.20
C ASP A 440 -27.11 24.86 -31.12
N GLY A 441 -26.35 24.47 -30.09
CA GLY A 441 -25.92 25.34 -28.99
C GLY A 441 -26.94 25.45 -27.84
N ASN A 442 -27.86 24.49 -27.72
CA ASN A 442 -28.76 24.41 -26.58
C ASN A 442 -28.14 23.52 -25.49
N PRO A 443 -28.30 23.88 -24.21
CA PRO A 443 -27.81 23.03 -23.13
C PRO A 443 -28.60 21.70 -23.09
N VAL A 444 -27.85 20.59 -22.98
CA VAL A 444 -28.44 19.23 -22.97
C VAL A 444 -28.42 18.67 -21.57
N ILE A 445 -27.48 19.11 -20.74
CA ILE A 445 -27.32 18.80 -19.28
C ILE A 445 -26.74 20.03 -18.63
#